data_1073d82d662081ff42e840d9ced48a80
#
_entry.id   1073d82d662081ff42e840d9ced48a80
#
_cell.length_a   1.000
_cell.length_b   1.000
_cell.length_c   1.000
_cell.angle_alpha   90.00
_cell.angle_beta   90.00
_cell.angle_gamma   90.00
#
_symmetry.space_group_name_H-M   'P 1'
#
loop_
_entity.id
_entity.type
_entity.pdbx_description
1 polymer ?
#
loop_
_entity_poly.entity_id
_entity_poly.type
_entity_poly.pdbx_seq_one_letter_code
_entity_poly.pdbx_strand_id
1 'polypeptide(L)'
;NDVELGFISNFGNGNFFEAEKGKGCWLNNEEVHPSNIVNISDMSLGGFTKSGTKAASKLVDNARRMRVLGSVVLELSYVASGRYDAFLDLRGSRIIDIAASKLIVEEAGGIITDKYGEKLDNKLSIYERTIVVAANNNILHKQIIDILNDNESDVIGEVGVVSRVDEYHAIL
;
A
#
# COMPACT_ATOMS: atom_id res chain seq x y z
N ASN A 1 -9.25 -15.19 11.55
CA ASN A 1 -7.97 -15.85 11.22
C ASN A 1 -6.96 -14.77 10.89
N ASP A 2 -5.96 -14.61 11.73
CA ASP A 2 -4.90 -13.63 11.52
C ASP A 2 -3.67 -14.32 10.92
N VAL A 3 -2.86 -13.55 10.19
CA VAL A 3 -1.55 -14.01 9.73
C VAL A 3 -0.59 -13.94 10.92
N GLU A 4 0.01 -15.05 11.29
CA GLU A 4 0.94 -15.15 12.43
C GLU A 4 2.40 -15.04 11.99
N LEU A 5 2.72 -15.52 10.77
CA LEU A 5 4.05 -15.50 10.18
C LEU A 5 4.00 -15.02 8.72
N GLY A 6 4.92 -14.16 8.34
CA GLY A 6 5.06 -13.66 6.97
C GLY A 6 6.50 -13.80 6.48
N PHE A 7 6.67 -14.38 5.29
CA PHE A 7 7.98 -14.57 4.64
C PHE A 7 7.93 -14.10 3.19
N ILE A 8 8.91 -13.29 2.78
CA ILE A 8 9.05 -12.82 1.39
C ILE A 8 10.52 -12.92 1.00
N SER A 9 10.78 -13.67 -0.07
CA SER A 9 12.12 -13.83 -0.62
C SER A 9 12.25 -13.12 -1.97
N ASN A 10 13.27 -12.28 -2.10
CA ASN A 10 13.67 -11.68 -3.36
C ASN A 10 14.88 -12.44 -3.93
N PHE A 11 14.64 -13.39 -4.81
CA PHE A 11 15.69 -14.20 -5.43
C PHE A 11 16.67 -13.39 -6.31
N GLY A 12 16.28 -12.16 -6.74
CA GLY A 12 17.13 -11.31 -7.56
C GLY A 12 18.33 -10.72 -6.81
N ASN A 13 18.21 -10.52 -5.50
CA ASN A 13 19.24 -9.89 -4.68
C ASN A 13 19.50 -10.56 -3.32
N GLY A 14 18.83 -11.69 -3.05
CA GLY A 14 19.01 -12.46 -1.82
C GLY A 14 18.34 -11.84 -0.58
N ASN A 15 17.51 -10.81 -0.72
CA ASN A 15 16.78 -10.26 0.42
C ASN A 15 15.70 -11.24 0.88
N PHE A 16 15.69 -11.52 2.17
CA PHE A 16 14.69 -12.35 2.84
C PHE A 16 14.08 -11.55 3.97
N PHE A 17 12.79 -11.21 3.81
CA PHE A 17 12.00 -10.54 4.83
C PHE A 17 11.21 -11.57 5.62
N GLU A 18 11.18 -11.42 6.92
CA GLU A 18 10.38 -12.23 7.83
C GLU A 18 9.74 -11.37 8.91
N ALA A 19 8.52 -11.73 9.30
CA ALA A 19 7.83 -11.11 10.42
C ALA A 19 7.03 -12.16 11.19
N GLU A 20 6.98 -11.99 12.51
CA GLU A 20 6.14 -12.76 13.42
C GLU A 20 5.29 -11.80 14.23
N LYS A 21 3.99 -12.06 14.27
CA LYS A 21 3.01 -11.20 14.93
C LYS A 21 3.39 -10.91 16.38
N GLY A 22 3.50 -9.62 16.70
CA GLY A 22 3.90 -9.11 18.02
C GLY A 22 5.39 -9.23 18.34
N LYS A 23 6.24 -9.61 17.37
CA LYS A 23 7.67 -9.76 17.61
C LYS A 23 8.56 -8.85 16.76
N GLY A 24 8.03 -8.30 15.67
CA GLY A 24 8.76 -7.40 14.78
C GLY A 24 9.02 -7.97 13.39
N CYS A 25 9.87 -7.29 12.64
CA CYS A 25 10.22 -7.60 11.25
C CYS A 25 11.73 -7.58 11.05
N TRP A 26 12.23 -8.53 10.26
CA TRP A 26 13.66 -8.67 9.94
C TRP A 26 13.90 -8.76 8.44
N LEU A 27 15.03 -8.26 8.02
CA LEU A 27 15.62 -8.43 6.70
C LEU A 27 16.98 -9.11 6.84
N ASN A 28 17.12 -10.34 6.36
CA ASN A 28 18.37 -11.10 6.45
C ASN A 28 18.90 -11.18 7.90
N ASN A 29 18.02 -11.47 8.85
CA ASN A 29 18.27 -11.55 10.31
C ASN A 29 18.59 -10.19 11.00
N GLU A 30 18.51 -9.06 10.31
CA GLU A 30 18.63 -7.73 10.92
C GLU A 30 17.23 -7.13 11.09
N GLU A 31 16.91 -6.65 12.29
CA GLU A 31 15.65 -5.98 12.56
C GLU A 31 15.54 -4.70 11.72
N VAL A 32 14.40 -4.49 11.09
CA VAL A 32 14.17 -3.35 10.22
C VAL A 32 12.96 -2.52 10.64
N HIS A 33 13.05 -1.23 10.34
CA HIS A 33 12.02 -0.25 10.62
C HIS A 33 11.79 0.65 9.40
N PRO A 34 10.58 1.22 9.24
CA PRO A 34 10.30 2.21 8.22
C PRO A 34 11.14 3.48 8.40
N SER A 35 11.21 4.29 7.37
CA SER A 35 11.86 5.61 7.41
C SER A 35 11.10 6.59 8.31
N ASN A 36 11.71 7.76 8.59
CA ASN A 36 11.12 8.82 9.40
C ASN A 36 10.64 10.03 8.56
N ILE A 37 10.47 9.87 7.24
CA ILE A 37 9.99 10.94 6.36
C ILE A 37 8.53 11.27 6.70
N VAL A 38 8.22 12.56 6.82
CA VAL A 38 6.89 13.05 7.17
C VAL A 38 6.26 13.96 6.13
N ASN A 39 7.04 14.44 5.14
CA ASN A 39 6.54 15.34 4.10
C ASN A 39 6.45 14.59 2.76
N ILE A 40 5.36 14.82 2.03
CA ILE A 40 5.17 14.25 0.67
C ILE A 40 6.29 14.68 -0.27
N SER A 41 6.76 15.94 -0.19
CA SER A 41 7.86 16.46 -1.02
C SER A 41 9.19 15.73 -0.84
N ASP A 42 9.39 15.04 0.26
CA ASP A 42 10.59 14.25 0.53
C ASP A 42 10.39 12.76 0.26
N MET A 43 9.13 12.36 0.03
CA MET A 43 8.70 10.97 -0.08
C MET A 43 9.26 10.25 -1.31
N SER A 44 9.77 9.06 -1.09
CA SER A 44 9.99 8.05 -2.13
C SER A 44 8.77 7.14 -2.21
N LEU A 45 7.92 7.34 -3.22
CA LEU A 45 6.69 6.59 -3.43
C LEU A 45 6.97 5.36 -4.29
N GLY A 46 6.59 4.18 -3.82
CA GLY A 46 6.48 2.95 -4.59
C GLY A 46 5.06 2.75 -5.10
N GLY A 47 4.87 1.97 -6.16
CA GLY A 47 3.53 1.47 -6.45
C GLY A 47 3.05 1.58 -7.88
N PHE A 48 1.75 1.35 -8.00
CA PHE A 48 1.03 1.26 -9.26
C PHE A 48 -0.15 2.22 -9.25
N THR A 49 -0.15 3.15 -10.17
CA THR A 49 -1.28 4.04 -10.37
C THR A 49 -2.14 3.57 -11.55
N LYS A 50 -3.44 3.73 -11.43
CA LYS A 50 -4.32 3.64 -12.57
C LYS A 50 -4.18 4.95 -13.36
N SER A 51 -3.85 4.86 -14.64
CA SER A 51 -3.72 6.07 -15.48
C SER A 51 -5.00 6.90 -15.44
N GLY A 52 -4.85 8.23 -15.28
CA GLY A 52 -5.96 9.17 -15.37
C GLY A 52 -6.65 9.53 -14.06
N THR A 53 -6.18 9.07 -12.89
CA THR A 53 -6.71 9.59 -11.62
C THR A 53 -5.98 10.86 -11.20
N LYS A 54 -6.71 11.96 -11.00
CA LYS A 54 -6.15 13.26 -10.54
C LYS A 54 -5.40 13.12 -9.22
N ALA A 55 -5.93 12.32 -8.29
CA ALA A 55 -5.31 12.08 -6.99
C ALA A 55 -3.94 11.40 -7.12
N ALA A 56 -3.82 10.39 -8.00
CA ALA A 56 -2.54 9.74 -8.26
C ALA A 56 -1.53 10.71 -8.87
N SER A 57 -1.96 11.52 -9.85
CA SER A 57 -1.09 12.54 -10.43
C SER A 57 -0.60 13.52 -9.37
N LYS A 58 -1.50 14.04 -8.51
CA LYS A 58 -1.14 14.97 -7.43
C LYS A 58 -0.10 14.36 -6.47
N LEU A 59 -0.22 13.07 -6.13
CA LEU A 59 0.77 12.40 -5.28
C LEU A 59 2.11 12.22 -5.99
N VAL A 60 2.10 11.79 -7.25
CA VAL A 60 3.32 11.58 -8.05
C VAL A 60 4.05 12.90 -8.29
N ASP A 61 3.32 13.97 -8.64
CA ASP A 61 3.89 15.29 -8.95
C ASP A 61 4.51 15.96 -7.71
N ASN A 62 3.98 15.68 -6.51
CA ASN A 62 4.48 16.24 -5.26
C ASN A 62 5.51 15.35 -4.56
N ALA A 63 5.60 14.05 -4.89
CA ALA A 63 6.59 13.16 -4.33
C ALA A 63 8.00 13.50 -4.84
N ARG A 64 9.00 13.36 -3.98
CA ARG A 64 10.42 13.51 -4.37
C ARG A 64 10.79 12.59 -5.52
N ARG A 65 10.25 11.37 -5.53
CA ARG A 65 10.45 10.39 -6.60
C ARG A 65 9.35 9.32 -6.56
N MET A 66 9.03 8.77 -7.72
CA MET A 66 8.24 7.57 -7.84
C MET A 66 9.08 6.42 -8.39
N ARG A 67 8.80 5.21 -7.92
CA ARG A 67 9.44 3.99 -8.38
C ARG A 67 8.38 2.92 -8.62
N VAL A 68 8.60 2.11 -9.65
CA VAL A 68 7.74 0.98 -9.99
C VAL A 68 8.63 -0.25 -10.15
N LEU A 69 8.59 -1.14 -9.18
CA LEU A 69 9.36 -2.39 -9.22
C LEU A 69 8.59 -3.50 -9.94
N GLY A 70 7.27 -3.45 -9.89
CA GLY A 70 6.41 -4.45 -10.53
C GLY A 70 5.99 -5.59 -9.59
N SER A 71 6.37 -5.55 -8.33
CA SER A 71 6.02 -6.55 -7.33
C SER A 71 5.44 -5.89 -6.08
N VAL A 72 4.13 -5.99 -5.89
CA VAL A 72 3.43 -5.45 -4.73
C VAL A 72 4.08 -5.89 -3.41
N VAL A 73 4.34 -7.19 -3.28
CA VAL A 73 4.90 -7.75 -2.03
C VAL A 73 6.29 -7.20 -1.71
N LEU A 74 7.15 -7.03 -2.73
CA LEU A 74 8.48 -6.46 -2.53
C LEU A 74 8.43 -4.97 -2.25
N GLU A 75 7.55 -4.23 -2.93
CA GLU A 75 7.42 -2.79 -2.71
C GLU A 75 6.87 -2.48 -1.31
N LEU A 76 5.92 -3.26 -0.80
CA LEU A 76 5.46 -3.19 0.59
C LEU A 76 6.59 -3.53 1.58
N SER A 77 7.38 -4.58 1.31
CA SER A 77 8.55 -4.93 2.14
C SER A 77 9.61 -3.81 2.13
N TYR A 78 9.69 -3.03 1.05
CA TYR A 78 10.59 -1.87 0.98
C TYR A 78 10.07 -0.69 1.81
N VAL A 79 8.76 -0.55 2.02
CA VAL A 79 8.22 0.38 3.02
C VAL A 79 8.63 -0.06 4.42
N ALA A 80 8.46 -1.33 4.75
CA ALA A 80 8.84 -1.90 6.04
C ALA A 80 10.33 -1.69 6.38
N SER A 81 11.22 -1.70 5.38
CA SER A 81 12.67 -1.53 5.56
C SER A 81 13.18 -0.10 5.28
N GLY A 82 12.29 0.89 5.15
CA GLY A 82 12.67 2.29 4.94
C GLY A 82 13.29 2.61 3.59
N ARG A 83 13.27 1.69 2.63
CA ARG A 83 13.75 1.92 1.25
C ARG A 83 12.77 2.74 0.43
N TYR A 84 11.48 2.60 0.72
CA TYR A 84 10.39 3.44 0.28
C TYR A 84 9.73 4.07 1.50
N ASP A 85 9.15 5.24 1.35
CA ASP A 85 8.44 5.93 2.43
C ASP A 85 6.95 5.64 2.39
N ALA A 86 6.42 5.35 1.20
CA ALA A 86 5.04 4.93 1.00
C ALA A 86 4.90 4.02 -0.22
N PHE A 87 3.77 3.33 -0.27
CA PHE A 87 3.33 2.49 -1.39
C PHE A 87 1.85 2.72 -1.69
N LEU A 88 1.50 2.74 -2.99
CA LEU A 88 0.14 2.94 -3.46
C LEU A 88 -0.19 1.98 -4.60
N ASP A 89 -1.19 1.12 -4.43
CA ASP A 89 -1.76 0.33 -5.53
C ASP A 89 -3.23 0.68 -5.77
N LEU A 90 -3.48 1.55 -6.77
CA LEU A 90 -4.84 1.94 -7.20
C LEU A 90 -5.49 0.95 -8.17
N ARG A 91 -4.79 -0.10 -8.60
CA ARG A 91 -5.38 -1.16 -9.44
C ARG A 91 -6.11 -2.20 -8.61
N GLY A 92 -5.77 -2.27 -7.33
CA GLY A 92 -6.26 -3.21 -6.36
C GLY A 92 -5.51 -4.54 -6.35
N SER A 93 -5.05 -4.91 -5.17
CA SER A 93 -4.41 -6.19 -4.86
C SER A 93 -5.40 -7.15 -4.21
N ARG A 94 -5.21 -8.45 -4.42
CA ARG A 94 -5.97 -9.47 -3.67
C ARG A 94 -5.36 -9.61 -2.27
N ILE A 95 -6.19 -9.75 -1.25
CA ILE A 95 -5.71 -9.89 0.14
C ILE A 95 -4.78 -11.10 0.29
N ILE A 96 -5.06 -12.20 -0.40
CA ILE A 96 -4.21 -13.38 -0.37
C ILE A 96 -2.79 -13.11 -0.90
N ASP A 97 -2.64 -12.21 -1.88
CA ASP A 97 -1.34 -11.88 -2.46
C ASP A 97 -0.49 -10.99 -1.52
N ILE A 98 -1.14 -10.20 -0.67
CA ILE A 98 -0.47 -9.22 0.20
C ILE A 98 -0.46 -9.60 1.68
N ALA A 99 -1.02 -10.74 2.06
CA ALA A 99 -1.19 -11.13 3.46
C ALA A 99 0.15 -11.15 4.24
N ALA A 100 1.20 -11.71 3.66
CA ALA A 100 2.53 -11.73 4.28
C ALA A 100 3.15 -10.33 4.35
N SER A 101 3.07 -9.55 3.27
CA SER A 101 3.64 -8.20 3.26
C SER A 101 2.87 -7.21 4.13
N LYS A 102 1.55 -7.43 4.33
CA LYS A 102 0.77 -6.68 5.31
C LYS A 102 1.35 -6.86 6.71
N LEU A 103 1.56 -8.11 7.15
CA LEU A 103 2.18 -8.39 8.45
C LEU A 103 3.58 -7.78 8.54
N ILE A 104 4.40 -7.91 7.50
CA ILE A 104 5.75 -7.33 7.44
C ILE A 104 5.72 -5.81 7.65
N VAL A 105 4.80 -5.08 6.99
CA VAL A 105 4.67 -3.63 7.18
C VAL A 105 4.22 -3.28 8.61
N GLU A 106 3.21 -3.98 9.13
CA GLU A 106 2.65 -3.75 10.47
C GLU A 106 3.69 -4.04 11.56
N GLU A 107 4.39 -5.15 11.48
CA GLU A 107 5.41 -5.57 12.47
C GLU A 107 6.69 -4.71 12.41
N ALA A 108 7.01 -4.13 11.27
CA ALA A 108 8.07 -3.15 11.17
C ALA A 108 7.71 -1.79 11.80
N GLY A 109 6.41 -1.55 12.10
CA GLY A 109 5.90 -0.29 12.63
C GLY A 109 5.36 0.67 11.57
N GLY A 110 5.19 0.22 10.33
CA GLY A 110 4.51 0.94 9.27
C GLY A 110 2.99 0.82 9.36
N ILE A 111 2.29 1.47 8.44
CA ILE A 111 0.83 1.49 8.36
C ILE A 111 0.41 1.01 6.99
N ILE A 112 -0.62 0.16 6.95
CA ILE A 112 -1.22 -0.34 5.72
C ILE A 112 -2.74 -0.37 5.86
N THR A 113 -3.43 0.26 4.90
CA THR A 113 -4.89 0.41 4.90
C THR A 113 -5.44 0.33 3.47
N ASP A 114 -6.75 0.43 3.36
CA ASP A 114 -7.41 0.75 2.10
C ASP A 114 -7.29 2.26 1.74
N LYS A 115 -7.93 2.69 0.65
CA LYS A 115 -7.90 4.09 0.19
C LYS A 115 -8.63 5.07 1.12
N TYR A 116 -9.44 4.60 2.05
CA TYR A 116 -10.17 5.41 3.02
C TYR A 116 -9.45 5.52 4.37
N GLY A 117 -8.34 4.81 4.52
CA GLY A 117 -7.61 4.71 5.78
C GLY A 117 -8.17 3.64 6.73
N GLU A 118 -9.07 2.79 6.24
CA GLU A 118 -9.64 1.70 7.02
C GLU A 118 -8.74 0.46 6.99
N LYS A 119 -8.78 -0.30 8.07
CA LYS A 119 -8.05 -1.57 8.15
C LYS A 119 -8.43 -2.49 7.00
N LEU A 120 -7.43 -3.09 6.37
CA LEU A 120 -7.66 -4.15 5.39
C LEU A 120 -8.32 -5.35 6.06
N ASP A 121 -9.40 -5.88 5.45
CA ASP A 121 -10.02 -7.13 5.88
C ASP A 121 -8.99 -8.27 5.81
N ASN A 122 -8.97 -9.12 6.84
CA ASN A 122 -8.11 -10.30 6.90
C ASN A 122 -8.74 -11.53 6.22
N LYS A 123 -9.89 -11.38 5.59
CA LYS A 123 -10.51 -12.46 4.83
C LYS A 123 -9.68 -12.79 3.60
N LEU A 124 -9.03 -13.95 3.62
CA LEU A 124 -8.25 -14.43 2.50
C LEU A 124 -9.17 -14.83 1.33
N SER A 125 -9.39 -13.91 0.41
CA SER A 125 -10.17 -14.12 -0.81
C SER A 125 -9.27 -14.07 -2.04
N ILE A 126 -9.46 -15.02 -2.97
CA ILE A 126 -8.80 -15.03 -4.26
C ILE A 126 -9.50 -14.13 -5.29
N TYR A 127 -10.71 -13.68 -4.98
CA TYR A 127 -11.54 -12.86 -5.88
C TYR A 127 -11.56 -11.39 -5.50
N GLU A 128 -11.62 -11.10 -4.19
CA GLU A 128 -11.73 -9.73 -3.69
C GLU A 128 -10.43 -8.97 -3.85
N ARG A 129 -10.55 -7.74 -4.34
CA ARG A 129 -9.43 -6.81 -4.50
C ARG A 129 -9.69 -5.56 -3.68
N THR A 130 -8.63 -5.00 -3.12
CA THR A 130 -8.67 -3.74 -2.41
C THR A 130 -7.57 -2.82 -2.89
N ILE A 131 -7.84 -1.52 -2.90
CA ILE A 131 -6.80 -0.50 -3.05
C ILE A 131 -5.94 -0.55 -1.80
N VAL A 132 -4.64 -0.50 -1.98
CA VAL A 132 -3.68 -0.59 -0.89
C VAL A 132 -2.90 0.69 -0.78
N VAL A 133 -2.89 1.27 0.42
CA VAL A 133 -2.06 2.42 0.80
C VAL A 133 -1.21 2.00 1.99
N ALA A 134 0.11 2.09 1.86
CA ALA A 134 1.02 1.88 2.97
C ALA A 134 1.96 3.07 3.12
N ALA A 135 2.36 3.36 4.35
CA ALA A 135 3.32 4.40 4.65
C ALA A 135 4.17 4.06 5.90
N ASN A 136 5.28 4.75 6.00
CA ASN A 136 6.24 4.63 7.10
C ASN A 136 5.68 5.08 8.46
N ASN A 137 4.73 6.02 8.49
CA ASN A 137 4.16 6.57 9.73
C ASN A 137 2.77 7.18 9.49
N ASN A 138 2.07 7.48 10.58
CA ASN A 138 0.72 8.06 10.58
C ASN A 138 0.64 9.44 9.90
N ILE A 139 1.68 10.26 10.00
CA ILE A 139 1.66 11.64 9.47
C ILE A 139 1.66 11.60 7.95
N LEU A 140 2.58 10.84 7.36
CA LEU A 140 2.66 10.69 5.90
C LEU A 140 1.44 9.93 5.36
N HIS A 141 1.02 8.85 6.04
CA HIS A 141 -0.16 8.08 5.67
C HIS A 141 -1.40 8.96 5.59
N LYS A 142 -1.67 9.77 6.61
CA LYS A 142 -2.82 10.67 6.62
C LYS A 142 -2.80 11.66 5.46
N GLN A 143 -1.66 12.29 5.17
CA GLN A 143 -1.53 13.20 4.03
C GLN A 143 -1.85 12.51 2.70
N ILE A 144 -1.44 11.26 2.52
CA ILE A 144 -1.74 10.48 1.32
C ILE A 144 -3.25 10.20 1.22
N ILE A 145 -3.87 9.76 2.32
CA ILE A 145 -5.31 9.49 2.37
C ILE A 145 -6.12 10.76 2.10
N ASP A 146 -5.75 11.89 2.70
CA ASP A 146 -6.40 13.18 2.48
C ASP A 146 -6.35 13.56 0.98
N ILE A 147 -5.20 13.44 0.32
CA ILE A 147 -5.07 13.72 -1.12
C ILE A 147 -5.90 12.76 -1.98
N LEU A 148 -5.97 11.48 -1.61
CA LEU A 148 -6.76 10.50 -2.35
C LEU A 148 -8.26 10.80 -2.30
N ASN A 149 -8.74 11.36 -1.18
CA ASN A 149 -10.16 11.59 -0.93
C ASN A 149 -10.61 13.02 -1.25
N ASP A 150 -9.73 14.02 -1.23
CA ASP A 150 -10.05 15.42 -1.60
C ASP A 150 -10.67 15.56 -3.00
N ASN A 151 -10.34 14.65 -3.92
CA ASN A 151 -10.83 14.70 -5.30
C ASN A 151 -12.16 13.96 -5.52
N GLU A 152 -12.67 13.22 -4.53
CA GLU A 152 -14.02 12.65 -4.59
C GLU A 152 -15.08 13.72 -4.30
N SER A 153 -14.77 14.80 -3.57
CA SER A 153 -15.66 15.91 -3.30
C SER A 153 -15.88 16.83 -4.52
N ASP A 154 -14.88 16.95 -5.40
CA ASP A 154 -15.01 17.79 -6.61
C ASP A 154 -15.86 17.14 -7.71
N VAL A 155 -16.02 15.82 -7.70
CA VAL A 155 -16.82 15.06 -8.69
C VAL A 155 -18.31 15.01 -8.31
N ILE A 156 -18.64 15.15 -7.03
CA ILE A 156 -20.04 15.13 -6.56
C ILE A 156 -20.78 16.43 -6.90
N GLY A 157 -20.07 17.51 -7.27
CA GLY A 157 -20.66 18.78 -7.66
C GLY A 157 -21.22 18.85 -9.10
N GLU A 158 -20.84 17.95 -10.01
CA GLU A 158 -21.19 18.04 -11.43
C GLU A 158 -21.93 16.85 -12.05
N VAL A 159 -22.13 15.74 -11.33
CA VAL A 159 -22.90 14.60 -11.87
C VAL A 159 -23.83 14.08 -10.80
N GLY A 160 -25.13 14.35 -11.02
CA GLY A 160 -26.20 13.76 -10.23
C GLY A 160 -26.08 12.24 -10.21
N VAL A 161 -26.28 11.73 -9.01
CA VAL A 161 -26.47 10.32 -8.62
C VAL A 161 -26.39 9.31 -9.77
N VAL A 162 -25.25 8.74 -10.01
CA VAL A 162 -25.15 7.46 -10.69
C VAL A 162 -25.01 6.38 -9.62
N SER A 163 -26.10 5.65 -9.43
CA SER A 163 -26.18 4.47 -8.60
C SER A 163 -25.00 3.53 -8.90
N ARG A 164 -24.39 3.01 -7.82
CA ARG A 164 -23.51 1.84 -7.90
C ARG A 164 -24.21 0.75 -8.71
N VAL A 165 -23.66 0.43 -9.86
CA VAL A 165 -23.99 -0.78 -10.58
C VAL A 165 -22.74 -1.65 -10.55
N ASP A 166 -22.86 -2.77 -9.86
CA ASP A 166 -21.92 -3.87 -9.90
C ASP A 166 -21.84 -4.41 -11.33
N GLU A 167 -20.80 -4.08 -12.06
CA GLU A 167 -20.50 -4.73 -13.33
C GLU A 167 -19.04 -5.17 -13.36
N TYR A 168 -18.77 -6.29 -12.71
CA TYR A 168 -17.72 -7.21 -13.11
C TYR A 168 -18.29 -8.63 -13.14
N HIS A 169 -19.13 -8.90 -14.12
CA HIS A 169 -19.44 -10.26 -14.53
C HIS A 169 -18.77 -10.57 -15.86
N ALA A 170 -17.85 -11.51 -15.77
CA ALA A 170 -17.43 -12.49 -16.76
C ALA A 170 -17.24 -12.05 -18.21
N ILE A 171 -15.99 -12.14 -18.68
CA ILE A 171 -15.73 -12.74 -20.01
C ILE A 171 -14.81 -13.94 -19.76
N LEU A 172 -15.36 -15.10 -20.07
CA LEU A 172 -14.69 -16.38 -20.30
C LEU A 172 -13.73 -16.27 -21.48
#